data_a80973a3dbb006159a7449a8e5858b31
#
_entry.id   a80973a3dbb006159a7449a8e5858b31
#
_cell.length_a   1.000
_cell.length_b   1.000
_cell.length_c   1.000
_cell.angle_alpha   90.00
_cell.angle_beta   90.00
_cell.angle_gamma   90.00
#
_symmetry.space_group_name_H-M   'P 1'
#
loop_
_entity.id
_entity.type
_entity.pdbx_description
1 polymer ?
#
loop_
_entity_poly.entity_id
_entity_poly.type
_entity_poly.pdbx_seq_one_letter_code
_entity_poly.pdbx_strand_id
1 'polypeptide(L)' 'DDRLPELLTLDFSGVTFMDSSGVGLILGRGRHIGALGGRLTVQNPPRAVRRMLDLAHITYA' A
#
# COMPACT_ATOMS: atom_id res chain seq x y z
N ASP A 1 14.57 -8.56 16.41
CA ASP A 1 13.17 -8.58 16.80
C ASP A 1 12.61 -9.98 16.59
N ASP A 2 12.05 -10.54 17.64
CA ASP A 2 11.50 -11.89 17.62
C ASP A 2 10.07 -11.94 17.09
N ARG A 3 9.51 -10.81 16.70
CA ARG A 3 8.14 -10.78 16.22
C ARG A 3 8.02 -11.47 14.86
N LEU A 4 6.92 -12.18 14.69
CA LEU A 4 6.59 -12.76 13.40
C LEU A 4 6.31 -11.64 12.39
N PRO A 5 6.59 -11.89 11.10
CA PRO A 5 6.22 -10.94 10.05
C PRO A 5 4.74 -10.60 10.13
N GLU A 6 4.41 -9.35 9.92
CA GLU A 6 3.04 -8.86 10.04
C GLU A 6 2.44 -8.56 8.68
N LEU A 7 1.13 -8.68 8.61
CA LEU A 7 0.34 -8.18 7.50
C LEU A 7 -0.11 -6.76 7.85
N LEU A 8 0.35 -5.78 7.07
CA LEU A 8 -0.09 -4.40 7.22
C LEU A 8 -1.16 -4.11 6.18
N THR A 9 -2.34 -3.75 6.64
CA THR A 9 -3.45 -3.43 5.75
C THR A 9 -3.72 -1.93 5.82
N LEU A 10 -3.70 -1.28 4.66
CA LEU A 10 -4.04 0.14 4.53
C LEU A 10 -5.45 0.25 3.94
N ASP A 11 -6.37 0.81 4.71
CA ASP A 11 -7.74 1.03 4.27
C ASP A 11 -7.85 2.43 3.68
N PHE A 12 -8.12 2.50 2.39
CA PHE A 12 -8.17 3.74 1.65
C PHE A 12 -9.60 4.24 1.41
N SER A 13 -10.59 3.68 2.08
CA SER A 13 -11.98 4.05 1.85
C SER A 13 -12.26 5.53 2.09
N GLY A 14 -11.49 6.19 2.97
CA GLY A 14 -11.64 7.62 3.24
C GLY A 14 -10.72 8.52 2.43
N VAL A 15 -9.91 7.96 1.54
CA VAL A 15 -8.96 8.75 0.75
C VAL A 15 -9.67 9.28 -0.48
N THR A 16 -9.66 10.60 -0.68
CA THR A 16 -10.30 11.22 -1.85
C THR A 16 -9.29 11.63 -2.92
N PHE A 17 -8.02 11.71 -2.57
CA PHE A 17 -6.97 12.16 -3.50
C PHE A 17 -5.63 11.55 -3.06
N MET A 18 -4.81 11.21 -4.07
CA MET A 18 -3.44 10.77 -3.82
C MET A 18 -2.56 11.21 -4.98
N ASP A 19 -1.35 11.68 -4.66
CA ASP A 19 -0.37 12.08 -5.67
C ASP A 19 0.79 11.09 -5.70
N SER A 20 1.81 11.42 -6.51
CA SER A 20 2.97 10.56 -6.67
C SER A 20 3.76 10.37 -5.36
N SER A 21 3.71 11.35 -4.46
CA SER A 21 4.37 11.23 -3.16
C SER A 21 3.72 10.13 -2.33
N GLY A 22 2.38 10.04 -2.35
CA GLY A 22 1.66 8.98 -1.66
C GLY A 22 1.99 7.61 -2.21
N VAL A 23 2.06 7.48 -3.54
CA VAL A 23 2.44 6.23 -4.19
C VAL A 23 3.86 5.82 -3.77
N GLY A 24 4.79 6.77 -3.77
CA GLY A 24 6.16 6.51 -3.33
C GLY A 24 6.23 6.02 -1.90
N LEU A 25 5.42 6.60 -1.02
CA LEU A 25 5.36 6.18 0.37
C LEU A 25 4.88 4.73 0.50
N ILE A 26 3.83 4.36 -0.25
CA ILE A 26 3.31 2.99 -0.22
C ILE A 26 4.37 2.01 -0.72
N LEU A 27 5.05 2.33 -1.82
CA LEU A 27 6.10 1.48 -2.36
C LEU A 27 7.25 1.30 -1.37
N GLY A 28 7.66 2.39 -0.72
CA GLY A 28 8.74 2.34 0.27
C GLY A 28 8.36 1.51 1.48
N ARG A 29 7.14 1.67 1.99
CA ARG A 29 6.65 0.88 3.13
C ARG A 29 6.52 -0.58 2.77
N GLY A 30 5.98 -0.88 1.59
CA GLY A 30 5.84 -2.26 1.14
C GLY A 30 7.17 -2.96 1.00
N ARG A 31 8.18 -2.26 0.48
CA ARG A 31 9.53 -2.81 0.35
C ARG A 31 10.15 -3.09 1.71
N HIS A 32 9.98 -2.18 2.64
CA HIS A 32 10.52 -2.34 4.00
C HIS A 32 9.87 -3.54 4.71
N ILE A 33 8.55 -3.63 4.64
CA ILE A 33 7.79 -4.72 5.26
C ILE A 33 8.14 -6.05 4.60
N GLY A 34 8.28 -6.06 3.27
CA GLY A 34 8.69 -7.26 2.55
C GLY A 34 10.07 -7.75 2.94
N ALA A 35 11.00 -6.83 3.18
CA ALA A 35 12.34 -7.18 3.63
C ALA A 35 12.34 -7.85 5.00
N LEU A 36 11.33 -7.56 5.82
CA LEU A 36 11.15 -8.18 7.13
C LEU A 36 10.31 -9.46 7.06
N GLY A 37 9.92 -9.88 5.85
CA GLY A 37 9.10 -11.07 5.66
C GLY A 37 7.61 -10.83 5.82
N GLY A 38 7.19 -9.58 5.95
CA GLY A 38 5.78 -9.23 6.06
C GLY A 38 5.14 -8.90 4.73
N ARG A 39 3.92 -8.42 4.78
CA ARG A 39 3.15 -8.07 3.58
C ARG A 39 2.35 -6.80 3.80
N LEU A 40 2.32 -5.94 2.79
CA LEU A 40 1.49 -4.75 2.76
C LEU A 40 0.34 -4.97 1.78
N THR A 41 -0.89 -4.70 2.22
CA THR A 41 -2.06 -4.72 1.33
C THR A 41 -2.80 -3.40 1.39
N VAL A 42 -3.41 -3.02 0.27
CA VAL A 42 -4.25 -1.83 0.17
C VAL A 42 -5.68 -2.29 -0.06
N GLN A 43 -6.62 -1.74 0.71
CA GLN A 43 -8.02 -2.13 0.61
C GLN A 43 -8.91 -0.92 0.33
N ASN A 44 -9.95 -1.15 -0.44
CA ASN A 44 -11.03 -0.19 -0.69
C ASN A 44 -10.54 1.15 -1.28
N PRO A 45 -9.62 1.16 -2.25
CA PRO A 45 -9.22 2.44 -2.83
C PRO A 45 -10.35 3.00 -3.70
N PRO A 46 -10.62 4.30 -3.63
CA PRO A 46 -11.55 4.94 -4.55
C PRO A 46 -11.08 4.81 -6.00
N ARG A 47 -12.02 5.00 -6.94
CA ARG A 47 -11.71 4.83 -8.36
C ARG A 47 -10.51 5.66 -8.81
N ALA A 48 -10.45 6.92 -8.39
CA ALA A 48 -9.36 7.81 -8.80
C ALA A 48 -8.00 7.34 -8.27
N VAL A 49 -8.00 6.76 -7.07
CA VAL A 49 -6.78 6.23 -6.45
C VAL A 49 -6.37 4.91 -7.10
N ARG A 50 -7.34 4.07 -7.47
CA ARG A 50 -7.05 2.78 -8.12
C ARG A 50 -6.21 2.95 -9.37
N ARG A 51 -6.51 3.97 -10.17
CA ARG A 51 -5.76 4.21 -11.40
C ARG A 51 -4.27 4.46 -11.11
N MET A 52 -3.97 5.23 -10.07
CA MET A 52 -2.58 5.46 -9.70
C MET A 52 -1.90 4.20 -9.21
N LEU A 53 -2.63 3.40 -8.43
CA LEU A 53 -2.10 2.13 -7.93
C LEU A 53 -1.81 1.17 -9.09
N ASP A 54 -2.70 1.11 -10.08
CA ASP A 54 -2.50 0.28 -11.27
C ASP A 54 -1.24 0.69 -12.02
N LEU A 55 -1.05 1.99 -12.22
CA LEU A 55 0.12 2.50 -12.93
C LEU A 55 1.42 2.21 -12.18
N ALA A 56 1.35 2.16 -10.85
CA ALA A 56 2.51 1.86 -10.01
C ALA A 56 2.68 0.35 -9.75
N HIS A 57 1.82 -0.48 -10.33
CA HIS A 57 1.84 -1.94 -10.14
C HIS A 57 1.63 -2.34 -8.69
N ILE A 58 0.81 -1.58 -7.96
CA ILE A 58 0.45 -1.88 -6.58
C ILE A 58 -0.87 -2.65 -6.60
N THR A 59 -0.89 -3.84 -6.01
CA THR A 59 -2.11 -4.63 -5.91
C THR A 59 -2.99 -4.13 -4.77
N TYR A 60 -4.29 -4.31 -4.93
CA TYR A 60 -5.27 -3.88 -3.93
C TYR A 60 -6.49 -4.79 -3.98
N ALA A 61 -7.32 -4.68 -2.98
CA ALA A 61 -8.55 -5.49 -2.90
C ALA A 61 -9.82 -4.61 -2.79
#